data_c3211147ebb3c865994df7f2f7160069
#
_entry.id   c3211147ebb3c865994df7f2f7160069
#
_cell.length_a   1.000
_cell.length_b   1.000
_cell.length_c   1.000
_cell.angle_alpha   90.00
_cell.angle_beta   90.00
_cell.angle_gamma   90.00
#
_symmetry.space_group_name_H-M   'P 1'
#
loop_
_entity.id
_entity.type
_entity.pdbx_description
1 polymer ?
#
loop_
_entity_poly.entity_id
_entity_poly.type
_entity_poly.pdbx_seq_one_letter_code
_entity_poly.pdbx_strand_id
1 'polypeptide(L)'
;MSAAETGIPEQGLGPATKAQLISRVQHAHPEFDASVVSAAYDYAQLKHATQTRASGDPYFTHPVRVATYLAEKRLDPATVATALLHDVVEDTDATNGDICKRFGSTVGELVEGVTKLTSLEDTSRELKQAENFRKLLLALSRDIRVLLVKLSDRLDNMRTLHFIPSDERRSRIATETLEIYLSLIHISEPTRPY
;
A
#
# COMPACT_ATOMS: atom_id res chain seq x y z
N MET A 1 -33.87 -11.87 24.26
CA MET A 1 -33.90 -11.17 22.96
C MET A 1 -32.44 -11.05 22.52
N SER A 2 -32.09 -11.90 21.56
CA SER A 2 -30.71 -12.08 21.06
C SER A 2 -30.29 -10.88 20.21
N ALA A 3 -29.12 -10.31 20.52
CA ALA A 3 -28.48 -9.32 19.67
C ALA A 3 -27.99 -10.02 18.40
N ALA A 4 -28.53 -9.62 17.26
CA ALA A 4 -28.10 -10.10 15.96
C ALA A 4 -26.68 -9.58 15.71
N GLU A 5 -25.72 -10.50 15.64
CA GLU A 5 -24.38 -10.27 15.10
C GLU A 5 -24.51 -9.89 13.62
N THR A 6 -24.35 -8.61 13.32
CA THR A 6 -24.10 -8.15 11.96
C THR A 6 -22.65 -8.45 11.61
N GLY A 7 -22.33 -9.71 11.43
CA GLY A 7 -21.06 -10.16 10.89
C GLY A 7 -20.97 -9.75 9.44
N ILE A 8 -20.17 -8.74 9.14
CA ILE A 8 -19.63 -8.57 7.80
C ILE A 8 -18.83 -9.84 7.52
N PRO A 9 -19.14 -10.61 6.46
CA PRO A 9 -18.40 -11.83 6.19
C PRO A 9 -16.93 -11.47 5.98
N GLU A 10 -16.07 -11.95 6.89
CA GLU A 10 -14.65 -12.04 6.71
C GLU A 10 -14.35 -13.04 5.56
N GLN A 11 -14.67 -12.68 4.36
CA GLN A 11 -13.99 -13.25 3.20
C GLN A 11 -12.65 -12.53 3.10
N GLY A 12 -11.77 -12.86 4.05
CA GLY A 12 -10.37 -12.51 4.00
C GLY A 12 -9.80 -13.11 2.73
N LEU A 13 -9.61 -12.27 1.72
CA LEU A 13 -8.83 -12.62 0.55
C LEU A 13 -7.44 -12.96 1.05
N GLY A 14 -7.14 -14.23 1.16
CA GLY A 14 -5.77 -14.70 1.33
C GLY A 14 -4.89 -14.09 0.22
N PRO A 15 -3.58 -14.01 0.41
CA PRO A 15 -2.69 -13.47 -0.62
C PRO A 15 -2.89 -14.26 -1.91
N ALA A 16 -3.14 -13.56 -3.02
CA ALA A 16 -3.28 -14.19 -4.33
C ALA A 16 -1.98 -14.91 -4.71
N THR A 17 -2.10 -16.05 -5.37
CA THR A 17 -0.93 -16.66 -6.02
C THR A 17 -0.45 -15.77 -7.17
N LYS A 18 0.81 -15.92 -7.56
CA LYS A 18 1.38 -15.20 -8.71
C LYS A 18 0.51 -15.33 -9.97
N ALA A 19 0.08 -16.55 -10.28
CA ALA A 19 -0.76 -16.82 -11.45
C ALA A 19 -2.13 -16.11 -11.38
N GLN A 20 -2.76 -16.11 -10.19
CA GLN A 20 -4.03 -15.41 -9.98
C GLN A 20 -3.88 -13.89 -10.14
N LEU A 21 -2.80 -13.31 -9.60
CA LEU A 21 -2.56 -11.88 -9.71
C LEU A 21 -2.33 -11.47 -11.18
N ILE A 22 -1.47 -12.19 -11.91
CA ILE A 22 -1.21 -11.98 -13.34
C ILE A 22 -2.50 -12.10 -14.14
N SER A 23 -3.29 -13.15 -13.91
CA SER A 23 -4.55 -13.37 -14.61
C SER A 23 -5.54 -12.22 -14.39
N ARG A 24 -5.65 -11.69 -13.18
CA ARG A 24 -6.52 -10.54 -12.86
C ARG A 24 -6.10 -9.28 -13.62
N VAL A 25 -4.80 -8.98 -13.59
CA VAL A 25 -4.23 -7.82 -14.29
C VAL A 25 -4.42 -7.94 -15.79
N GLN A 26 -4.11 -9.11 -16.38
CA GLN A 26 -4.24 -9.36 -17.81
C GLN A 26 -5.70 -9.31 -18.27
N HIS A 27 -6.63 -9.80 -17.45
CA HIS A 27 -8.07 -9.71 -17.77
C HIS A 27 -8.59 -8.27 -17.72
N ALA A 28 -8.09 -7.45 -16.79
CA ALA A 28 -8.49 -6.05 -16.67
C ALA A 28 -7.86 -5.16 -17.75
N HIS A 29 -6.66 -5.51 -18.20
CA HIS A 29 -5.82 -4.75 -19.11
C HIS A 29 -5.19 -5.65 -20.17
N PRO A 30 -5.98 -6.21 -21.12
CA PRO A 30 -5.47 -7.14 -22.12
C PRO A 30 -4.45 -6.51 -23.08
N GLU A 31 -4.45 -5.18 -23.20
CA GLU A 31 -3.55 -4.39 -24.05
C GLU A 31 -2.15 -4.20 -23.44
N PHE A 32 -1.97 -4.43 -22.13
CA PHE A 32 -0.70 -4.27 -21.45
C PHE A 32 0.00 -5.61 -21.17
N ASP A 33 1.33 -5.57 -21.19
CA ASP A 33 2.14 -6.71 -20.76
C ASP A 33 2.18 -6.83 -19.22
N ALA A 34 1.62 -7.92 -18.70
CA ALA A 34 1.65 -8.22 -17.28
C ALA A 34 2.99 -8.82 -16.80
N SER A 35 4.01 -8.93 -17.65
CA SER A 35 5.33 -9.47 -17.29
C SER A 35 6.00 -8.67 -16.19
N VAL A 36 5.79 -7.35 -16.13
CA VAL A 36 6.27 -6.48 -15.07
C VAL A 36 5.75 -6.90 -13.70
N VAL A 37 4.49 -7.33 -13.60
CA VAL A 37 3.89 -7.80 -12.35
C VAL A 37 4.52 -9.14 -11.94
N SER A 38 4.74 -10.04 -12.92
CA SER A 38 5.41 -11.31 -12.70
C SER A 38 6.83 -11.12 -12.14
N ALA A 39 7.62 -10.25 -12.77
CA ALA A 39 8.98 -9.94 -12.34
C ALA A 39 9.01 -9.24 -10.97
N ALA A 40 8.09 -8.31 -10.70
CA ALA A 40 7.96 -7.63 -9.42
C ALA A 40 7.61 -8.62 -8.28
N TYR A 41 6.72 -9.57 -8.56
CA TYR A 41 6.36 -10.62 -7.60
C TYR A 41 7.58 -11.44 -7.18
N ASP A 42 8.35 -11.96 -8.15
CA ASP A 42 9.55 -12.77 -7.85
C ASP A 42 10.61 -11.96 -7.11
N TYR A 43 10.81 -10.72 -7.51
CA TYR A 43 11.81 -9.84 -6.89
C TYR A 43 11.45 -9.49 -5.45
N ALA A 44 10.20 -9.10 -5.18
CA ALA A 44 9.75 -8.81 -3.83
C ALA A 44 9.78 -10.06 -2.93
N GLN A 45 9.37 -11.22 -3.46
CA GLN A 45 9.47 -12.50 -2.73
C GLN A 45 10.92 -12.83 -2.33
N LEU A 46 11.87 -12.64 -3.24
CA LEU A 46 13.29 -12.86 -2.97
C LEU A 46 13.82 -11.89 -1.91
N LYS A 47 13.48 -10.59 -2.02
CA LYS A 47 13.99 -9.55 -1.12
C LYS A 47 13.43 -9.67 0.30
N HIS A 48 12.21 -10.14 0.47
CA HIS A 48 11.56 -10.34 1.78
C HIS A 48 11.66 -11.80 2.28
N ALA A 49 12.48 -12.66 1.66
CA ALA A 49 12.49 -14.11 1.93
C ALA A 49 12.77 -14.50 3.39
N THR A 50 13.51 -13.68 4.14
CA THR A 50 13.88 -13.94 5.55
C THR A 50 13.05 -13.16 6.55
N GLN A 51 12.13 -12.32 6.09
CA GLN A 51 11.34 -11.43 6.95
C GLN A 51 9.98 -12.06 7.32
N THR A 52 9.53 -11.80 8.54
CA THR A 52 8.23 -12.26 9.06
C THR A 52 7.43 -11.10 9.66
N ARG A 53 6.10 -11.19 9.60
CA ARG A 53 5.17 -10.24 10.24
C ARG A 53 4.93 -10.60 11.71
N ALA A 54 4.26 -9.70 12.44
CA ALA A 54 3.83 -9.95 13.82
C ALA A 54 2.86 -11.15 13.95
N SER A 55 2.16 -11.53 12.88
CA SER A 55 1.33 -12.74 12.82
C SER A 55 2.13 -14.03 12.73
N GLY A 56 3.44 -13.97 12.44
CA GLY A 56 4.28 -15.13 12.12
C GLY A 56 4.30 -15.51 10.64
N ASP A 57 3.45 -14.89 9.80
CA ASP A 57 3.45 -15.13 8.36
C ASP A 57 4.69 -14.56 7.69
N PRO A 58 5.13 -15.11 6.53
CA PRO A 58 6.14 -14.47 5.69
C PRO A 58 5.77 -13.02 5.37
N TYR A 59 6.72 -12.09 5.50
CA TYR A 59 6.46 -10.67 5.25
C TYR A 59 5.87 -10.41 3.87
N PHE A 60 6.33 -11.16 2.87
CA PHE A 60 5.90 -11.07 1.48
C PHE A 60 4.38 -11.21 1.28
N THR A 61 3.65 -11.82 2.21
CA THR A 61 2.17 -11.92 2.14
C THR A 61 1.50 -10.57 2.13
N HIS A 62 2.10 -9.56 2.77
CA HIS A 62 1.60 -8.19 2.83
C HIS A 62 1.60 -7.50 1.46
N PRO A 63 2.74 -7.30 0.78
CA PRO A 63 2.74 -6.66 -0.53
C PRO A 63 1.87 -7.41 -1.56
N VAL A 64 1.74 -8.73 -1.44
CA VAL A 64 0.81 -9.49 -2.30
C VAL A 64 -0.64 -9.14 -2.02
N ARG A 65 -1.06 -8.99 -0.75
CA ARG A 65 -2.44 -8.55 -0.43
C ARG A 65 -2.71 -7.13 -0.93
N VAL A 66 -1.77 -6.20 -0.72
CA VAL A 66 -1.86 -4.82 -1.24
C VAL A 66 -2.03 -4.82 -2.76
N ALA A 67 -1.19 -5.56 -3.48
CA ALA A 67 -1.27 -5.72 -4.93
C ALA A 67 -2.60 -6.36 -5.38
N THR A 68 -3.11 -7.33 -4.60
CA THR A 68 -4.40 -7.98 -4.87
C THR A 68 -5.55 -7.00 -4.80
N TYR A 69 -5.60 -6.13 -3.78
CA TYR A 69 -6.64 -5.10 -3.66
C TYR A 69 -6.66 -4.15 -4.86
N LEU A 70 -5.48 -3.72 -5.32
CA LEU A 70 -5.36 -2.83 -6.47
C LEU A 70 -5.74 -3.52 -7.79
N ALA A 71 -5.33 -4.78 -7.99
CA ALA A 71 -5.72 -5.57 -9.15
C ALA A 71 -7.24 -5.80 -9.21
N GLU A 72 -7.91 -6.01 -8.07
CA GLU A 72 -9.37 -6.12 -7.98
C GLU A 72 -10.09 -4.81 -8.32
N LYS A 73 -9.46 -3.69 -8.06
CA LYS A 73 -9.92 -2.36 -8.49
C LYS A 73 -9.53 -2.03 -9.92
N ARG A 74 -8.97 -2.98 -10.66
CA ARG A 74 -8.56 -2.85 -12.06
C ARG A 74 -7.52 -1.75 -12.29
N LEU A 75 -6.59 -1.56 -11.35
CA LEU A 75 -5.47 -0.66 -11.54
C LEU A 75 -4.47 -1.26 -12.53
N ASP A 76 -3.73 -0.37 -13.20
CA ASP A 76 -2.78 -0.72 -14.25
C ASP A 76 -1.60 -1.59 -13.73
N PRO A 77 -0.91 -2.33 -14.63
CA PRO A 77 0.18 -3.22 -14.24
C PRO A 77 1.31 -2.53 -13.48
N ALA A 78 1.64 -1.26 -13.80
CA ALA A 78 2.69 -0.53 -13.11
C ALA A 78 2.30 -0.22 -11.66
N THR A 79 1.02 0.12 -11.41
CA THR A 79 0.49 0.33 -10.06
C THR A 79 0.52 -0.95 -9.23
N VAL A 80 0.12 -2.09 -9.83
CA VAL A 80 0.15 -3.40 -9.14
C VAL A 80 1.59 -3.84 -8.86
N ALA A 81 2.52 -3.63 -9.81
CA ALA A 81 3.95 -3.89 -9.60
C ALA A 81 4.53 -3.00 -8.49
N THR A 82 4.14 -1.72 -8.45
CA THR A 82 4.53 -0.79 -7.37
C THR A 82 4.06 -1.30 -6.02
N ALA A 83 2.84 -1.82 -5.92
CA ALA A 83 2.34 -2.40 -4.68
C ALA A 83 3.14 -3.62 -4.19
N LEU A 84 3.65 -4.44 -5.11
CA LEU A 84 4.55 -5.54 -4.76
C LEU A 84 5.91 -5.07 -4.26
N LEU A 85 6.37 -3.90 -4.71
CA LEU A 85 7.72 -3.37 -4.50
C LEU A 85 7.81 -2.24 -3.47
N HIS A 86 6.68 -1.77 -2.92
CA HIS A 86 6.62 -0.53 -2.14
C HIS A 86 7.52 -0.53 -0.90
N ASP A 87 7.64 -1.67 -0.22
CA ASP A 87 8.50 -1.83 0.96
C ASP A 87 9.92 -2.31 0.64
N VAL A 88 10.19 -2.73 -0.61
CA VAL A 88 11.48 -3.32 -0.97
C VAL A 88 12.64 -2.35 -0.78
N VAL A 89 12.43 -1.06 -1.10
CA VAL A 89 13.47 -0.02 -0.96
C VAL A 89 13.64 0.41 0.51
N GLU A 90 12.56 0.35 1.31
CA GLU A 90 12.60 0.76 2.72
C GLU A 90 13.17 -0.34 3.62
N ASP A 91 12.80 -1.60 3.36
CA ASP A 91 13.03 -2.72 4.27
C ASP A 91 14.14 -3.67 3.82
N THR A 92 14.81 -3.40 2.68
CA THR A 92 15.87 -4.26 2.15
C THR A 92 17.09 -3.45 1.64
N ASP A 93 18.07 -4.15 1.10
CA ASP A 93 19.28 -3.56 0.49
C ASP A 93 19.07 -3.00 -0.93
N ALA A 94 17.86 -3.09 -1.48
CA ALA A 94 17.56 -2.60 -2.82
C ALA A 94 17.47 -1.08 -2.87
N THR A 95 17.95 -0.49 -3.95
CA THR A 95 17.87 0.94 -4.20
C THR A 95 16.77 1.28 -5.21
N ASN A 96 16.27 2.52 -5.20
CA ASN A 96 15.34 2.97 -6.23
C ASN A 96 15.96 2.90 -7.66
N GLY A 97 17.28 3.06 -7.77
CA GLY A 97 18.00 2.85 -9.02
C GLY A 97 17.91 1.41 -9.55
N ASP A 98 17.88 0.42 -8.66
CA ASP A 98 17.69 -0.98 -9.04
C ASP A 98 16.25 -1.23 -9.52
N ILE A 99 15.27 -0.61 -8.86
CA ILE A 99 13.87 -0.67 -9.29
C ILE A 99 13.70 -0.06 -10.68
N CYS A 100 14.22 1.15 -10.91
CA CYS A 100 14.16 1.80 -12.23
C CYS A 100 14.78 0.95 -13.35
N LYS A 101 15.95 0.35 -13.09
CA LYS A 101 16.65 -0.50 -14.07
C LYS A 101 15.89 -1.77 -14.43
N ARG A 102 15.20 -2.38 -13.46
CA ARG A 102 14.51 -3.67 -13.63
C ARG A 102 13.08 -3.54 -14.14
N PHE A 103 12.36 -2.51 -13.68
CA PHE A 103 10.91 -2.38 -13.86
C PHE A 103 10.51 -1.13 -14.63
N GLY A 104 11.48 -0.30 -15.04
CA GLY A 104 11.27 0.95 -15.78
C GLY A 104 11.05 2.17 -14.89
N SER A 105 11.17 3.36 -15.50
CA SER A 105 11.08 4.63 -14.79
C SER A 105 9.73 4.85 -14.10
N THR A 106 8.63 4.47 -14.75
CA THR A 106 7.28 4.63 -14.19
C THR A 106 7.12 3.92 -12.86
N VAL A 107 7.53 2.64 -12.75
CA VAL A 107 7.48 1.89 -11.49
C VAL A 107 8.44 2.49 -10.46
N GLY A 108 9.65 2.88 -10.88
CA GLY A 108 10.63 3.52 -9.99
C GLY A 108 10.12 4.84 -9.41
N GLU A 109 9.51 5.69 -10.21
CA GLU A 109 8.93 6.96 -9.76
C GLU A 109 7.76 6.75 -8.79
N LEU A 110 6.91 5.76 -9.05
CA LEU A 110 5.81 5.41 -8.15
C LEU A 110 6.33 4.86 -6.81
N VAL A 111 7.31 3.94 -6.83
CA VAL A 111 7.93 3.42 -5.60
C VAL A 111 8.58 4.54 -4.81
N GLU A 112 9.37 5.40 -5.45
CA GLU A 112 9.98 6.57 -4.80
C GLU A 112 8.92 7.50 -4.17
N GLY A 113 7.80 7.69 -4.88
CA GLY A 113 6.67 8.48 -4.36
C GLY A 113 6.07 7.89 -3.09
N VAL A 114 5.86 6.57 -3.06
CA VAL A 114 5.34 5.87 -1.87
C VAL A 114 6.33 5.97 -0.70
N THR A 115 7.62 5.67 -0.92
CA THR A 115 8.69 5.78 0.09
C THR A 115 8.77 7.19 0.68
N LYS A 116 8.69 8.23 -0.15
CA LYS A 116 8.67 9.63 0.33
C LYS A 116 7.46 9.95 1.19
N LEU A 117 6.30 9.37 0.94
CA LEU A 117 5.13 9.53 1.81
C LEU A 117 5.32 8.84 3.16
N THR A 118 5.99 7.68 3.20
CA THR A 118 6.25 6.92 4.43
C THR A 118 7.24 7.64 5.34
N SER A 119 8.35 8.16 4.80
CA SER A 119 9.44 8.79 5.57
C SER A 119 9.05 10.04 6.36
N LEU A 120 7.78 10.49 6.27
CA LEU A 120 7.25 11.70 6.91
C LEU A 120 6.57 11.45 8.25
N GLU A 121 6.40 10.20 8.62
CA GLU A 121 5.74 9.80 9.86
C GLU A 121 6.60 10.09 11.12
N ASP A 122 7.86 10.48 10.97
CA ASP A 122 8.84 10.62 12.08
C ASP A 122 9.00 12.03 12.70
N THR A 123 8.22 13.04 12.29
CA THR A 123 8.35 14.42 12.80
C THR A 123 7.34 14.77 13.91
N SER A 124 7.58 15.83 14.70
CA SER A 124 6.76 16.24 15.86
C SER A 124 5.28 16.56 15.54
N ARG A 125 4.38 16.35 16.52
CA ARG A 125 2.91 16.19 16.34
C ARG A 125 2.18 17.39 15.74
N GLU A 126 2.55 18.62 16.02
CA GLU A 126 1.82 19.84 15.60
C GLU A 126 2.24 20.33 14.20
N LEU A 127 3.52 20.14 13.84
CA LEU A 127 4.02 20.43 12.49
C LEU A 127 3.66 19.31 11.49
N LYS A 128 3.38 18.09 11.97
CA LYS A 128 3.06 16.90 11.18
C LYS A 128 1.81 17.07 10.33
N GLN A 129 0.74 17.64 10.87
CA GLN A 129 -0.55 17.65 10.19
C GLN A 129 -0.52 18.55 8.94
N ALA A 130 0.06 19.74 9.03
CA ALA A 130 0.19 20.65 7.88
C ALA A 130 1.21 20.12 6.85
N GLU A 131 2.30 19.52 7.32
CA GLU A 131 3.31 18.94 6.46
C GLU A 131 2.82 17.67 5.75
N ASN A 132 2.12 16.79 6.45
CA ASN A 132 1.49 15.60 5.88
C ASN A 132 0.43 15.99 4.83
N PHE A 133 -0.38 17.01 5.14
CA PHE A 133 -1.35 17.56 4.19
C PHE A 133 -0.68 18.12 2.92
N ARG A 134 0.37 18.93 3.08
CA ARG A 134 1.13 19.48 1.95
C ARG A 134 1.72 18.40 1.07
N LYS A 135 2.27 17.35 1.66
CA LYS A 135 2.92 16.23 0.94
C LYS A 135 1.91 15.32 0.27
N LEU A 136 0.76 15.09 0.92
CA LEU A 136 -0.37 14.41 0.31
C LEU A 136 -0.85 15.17 -0.93
N LEU A 137 -1.00 16.50 -0.86
CA LEU A 137 -1.31 17.34 -2.01
C LEU A 137 -0.26 17.26 -3.11
N LEU A 138 1.03 17.26 -2.75
CA LEU A 138 2.12 17.12 -3.73
C LEU A 138 2.15 15.73 -4.38
N ALA A 139 1.86 14.67 -3.63
CA ALA A 139 1.73 13.33 -4.19
C ALA A 139 0.54 13.23 -5.14
N LEU A 140 -0.62 13.76 -4.75
CA LEU A 140 -1.82 13.85 -5.59
C LEU A 140 -1.58 14.65 -6.89
N SER A 141 -0.79 15.73 -6.82
CA SER A 141 -0.48 16.56 -7.98
C SER A 141 0.49 15.90 -8.97
N ARG A 142 1.29 14.91 -8.51
CA ARG A 142 2.23 14.17 -9.36
C ARG A 142 1.59 12.92 -9.96
N ASP A 143 1.12 12.03 -9.13
CA ASP A 143 0.47 10.78 -9.56
C ASP A 143 -0.42 10.22 -8.46
N ILE A 144 -1.72 10.17 -8.71
CA ILE A 144 -2.73 9.65 -7.77
C ILE A 144 -2.47 8.19 -7.40
N ARG A 145 -1.78 7.41 -8.24
CA ARG A 145 -1.48 6.00 -8.00
C ARG A 145 -0.64 5.79 -6.75
N VAL A 146 0.27 6.72 -6.43
CA VAL A 146 1.06 6.72 -5.20
C VAL A 146 0.16 6.68 -3.97
N LEU A 147 -0.89 7.50 -3.94
CA LEU A 147 -1.87 7.51 -2.86
C LEU A 147 -2.68 6.22 -2.79
N LEU A 148 -3.10 5.69 -3.94
CA LEU A 148 -3.88 4.44 -3.98
C LEU A 148 -3.08 3.25 -3.43
N VAL A 149 -1.78 3.17 -3.74
CA VAL A 149 -0.89 2.17 -3.15
C VAL A 149 -0.82 2.37 -1.63
N LYS A 150 -0.58 3.60 -1.16
CA LYS A 150 -0.45 3.90 0.28
C LYS A 150 -1.74 3.63 1.06
N LEU A 151 -2.91 3.94 0.50
CA LEU A 151 -4.20 3.62 1.13
C LEU A 151 -4.44 2.10 1.21
N SER A 152 -4.03 1.36 0.18
CA SER A 152 -4.15 -0.10 0.17
C SER A 152 -3.19 -0.76 1.17
N ASP A 153 -1.97 -0.23 1.33
CA ASP A 153 -1.03 -0.60 2.39
C ASP A 153 -1.65 -0.38 3.77
N ARG A 154 -2.17 0.82 4.04
CA ARG A 154 -2.84 1.11 5.31
C ARG A 154 -4.05 0.21 5.57
N LEU A 155 -4.83 -0.09 4.54
CA LEU A 155 -5.96 -1.02 4.66
C LEU A 155 -5.50 -2.41 5.13
N ASP A 156 -4.41 -2.95 4.56
CA ASP A 156 -3.86 -4.24 4.98
C ASP A 156 -3.30 -4.18 6.41
N ASN A 157 -2.60 -3.11 6.75
CA ASN A 157 -2.08 -2.88 8.10
C ASN A 157 -3.21 -2.80 9.14
N MET A 158 -4.32 -2.15 8.84
CA MET A 158 -5.49 -2.10 9.73
C MET A 158 -6.17 -3.46 9.88
N ARG A 159 -6.29 -4.25 8.80
CA ARG A 159 -6.85 -5.61 8.84
C ARG A 159 -6.03 -6.57 9.67
N THR A 160 -4.72 -6.36 9.76
CA THR A 160 -3.78 -7.20 10.51
C THR A 160 -3.38 -6.59 11.86
N LEU A 161 -3.99 -5.48 12.27
CA LEU A 161 -3.63 -4.73 13.47
C LEU A 161 -3.73 -5.55 14.76
N HIS A 162 -4.69 -6.48 14.83
CA HIS A 162 -4.94 -7.35 15.97
C HIS A 162 -3.78 -8.33 16.27
N PHE A 163 -2.88 -8.59 15.31
CA PHE A 163 -1.68 -9.40 15.54
C PHE A 163 -0.56 -8.65 16.26
N ILE A 164 -0.64 -7.32 16.39
CA ILE A 164 0.38 -6.52 17.07
C ILE A 164 0.15 -6.62 18.59
N PRO A 165 1.12 -7.15 19.37
CA PRO A 165 0.92 -7.38 20.80
C PRO A 165 0.77 -6.10 21.62
N SER A 166 1.48 -5.01 21.25
CA SER A 166 1.51 -3.74 21.97
C SER A 166 0.28 -2.88 21.68
N ASP A 167 -0.51 -2.59 22.73
CA ASP A 167 -1.66 -1.67 22.67
C ASP A 167 -1.26 -0.27 22.23
N GLU A 168 -0.13 0.22 22.73
CA GLU A 168 0.42 1.52 22.37
C GLU A 168 0.73 1.60 20.88
N ARG A 169 1.39 0.55 20.33
CA ARG A 169 1.71 0.48 18.91
C ARG A 169 0.43 0.36 18.05
N ARG A 170 -0.56 -0.43 18.48
CA ARG A 170 -1.87 -0.50 17.80
C ARG A 170 -2.56 0.85 17.76
N SER A 171 -2.62 1.53 18.91
CA SER A 171 -3.24 2.85 19.04
C SER A 171 -2.54 3.89 18.15
N ARG A 172 -1.20 3.88 18.10
CA ARG A 172 -0.44 4.77 17.24
C ARG A 172 -0.78 4.55 15.76
N ILE A 173 -0.74 3.31 15.27
CA ILE A 173 -1.06 2.98 13.87
C ILE A 173 -2.50 3.39 13.51
N ALA A 174 -3.46 3.14 14.42
CA ALA A 174 -4.85 3.53 14.22
C ALA A 174 -5.00 5.06 14.13
N THR A 175 -4.34 5.82 15.01
CA THR A 175 -4.37 7.28 15.01
C THR A 175 -3.75 7.86 13.73
N GLU A 176 -2.58 7.36 13.32
CA GLU A 176 -1.92 7.78 12.07
C GLU A 176 -2.82 7.52 10.85
N THR A 177 -3.47 6.36 10.83
CA THR A 177 -4.42 6.02 9.76
C THR A 177 -5.60 7.00 9.71
N LEU A 178 -6.18 7.30 10.88
CA LEU A 178 -7.30 8.24 10.99
C LEU A 178 -6.90 9.65 10.52
N GLU A 179 -5.71 10.12 10.88
CA GLU A 179 -5.19 11.43 10.46
C GLU A 179 -5.06 11.52 8.92
N ILE A 180 -4.60 10.45 8.27
CA ILE A 180 -4.52 10.38 6.80
C ILE A 180 -5.93 10.48 6.18
N TYR A 181 -6.89 9.70 6.68
CA TYR A 181 -8.27 9.74 6.16
C TYR A 181 -8.95 11.08 6.40
N LEU A 182 -8.77 11.68 7.57
CA LEU A 182 -9.30 13.03 7.86
C LEU A 182 -8.72 14.07 6.92
N SER A 183 -7.41 14.02 6.63
CA SER A 183 -6.77 14.92 5.68
C SER A 183 -7.35 14.76 4.27
N LEU A 184 -7.60 13.52 3.82
CA LEU A 184 -8.23 13.26 2.53
C LEU A 184 -9.67 13.77 2.43
N ILE A 185 -10.46 13.62 3.49
CA ILE A 185 -11.83 14.15 3.55
C ILE A 185 -11.81 15.67 3.42
N HIS A 186 -10.93 16.37 4.15
CA HIS A 186 -10.80 17.82 4.05
C HIS A 186 -10.39 18.31 2.65
N ILE A 187 -9.59 17.52 1.91
CA ILE A 187 -9.23 17.84 0.52
C ILE A 187 -10.41 17.64 -0.42
N SER A 188 -11.24 16.63 -0.20
CA SER A 188 -12.34 16.24 -1.08
C SER A 188 -13.63 17.03 -0.82
N GLU A 189 -13.79 17.59 0.37
CA GLU A 189 -14.94 18.46 0.66
C GLU A 189 -14.65 19.89 0.15
N PRO A 190 -15.38 20.39 -0.86
CA PRO A 190 -15.32 21.80 -1.18
C PRO A 190 -15.80 22.57 0.05
N THR A 191 -14.99 23.52 0.50
CA THR A 191 -15.37 24.46 1.56
C THR A 191 -16.75 25.02 1.24
N ARG A 192 -17.81 24.57 1.94
CA ARG A 192 -19.12 25.22 1.87
C ARG A 192 -18.90 26.63 2.41
N PRO A 193 -19.16 27.70 1.64
CA PRO A 193 -19.20 29.02 2.20
C PRO A 193 -20.36 29.05 3.20
N TYR A 194 -20.08 29.48 4.42
CA TYR A 194 -21.07 29.75 5.44
C TYR A 194 -21.90 30.95 4.99
#